data_928ac7db80e1efa724c59a164118967f
#
_entry.id   928ac7db80e1efa724c59a164118967f
#
_cell.length_a   1.000
_cell.length_b   1.000
_cell.length_c   1.000
_cell.angle_alpha   90.00
_cell.angle_beta   90.00
_cell.angle_gamma   90.00
#
_symmetry.space_group_name_H-M   'P 1'
#
loop_
_entity.id
_entity.type
_entity.pdbx_description
1 polymer ?
#
loop_
_entity_poly.entity_id
_entity_poly.type
_entity_poly.pdbx_seq_one_letter_code
_entity_poly.pdbx_strand_id
1 'polypeptide(L)'
;MFFSSIHADYTKMGYPAAIVRALDFLKNTDLQALPGGRHVIEGDMMYANVDDVETKLFETTKPESHKNYIDIQFMVKGQENMGFFVDRGRVKPIESYPERDCYFYPNESVDEGHIHCPEGYYTVFFPSDIHRPLLAVDDKPIKIRKVVVKVHVSLLGE
;
A
#
# COMPACT_ATOMS: atom_id res chain seq x y z
N MET A 1 10.74 -2.32 -1.25
CA MET A 1 9.48 -2.84 -0.66
C MET A 1 9.79 -3.62 0.60
N PHE A 2 8.92 -3.52 1.62
CA PHE A 2 8.92 -4.40 2.81
C PHE A 2 7.59 -5.14 2.90
N PHE A 3 7.61 -6.32 3.52
CA PHE A 3 6.41 -7.11 3.82
C PHE A 3 6.58 -7.78 5.18
N SER A 4 5.60 -7.64 6.08
CA SER A 4 5.64 -8.26 7.40
C SER A 4 4.26 -8.24 8.08
N SER A 5 4.19 -8.79 9.28
CA SER A 5 3.02 -8.73 10.16
C SER A 5 3.15 -7.59 11.17
N ILE A 6 2.04 -6.93 11.51
CA ILE A 6 1.99 -5.90 12.57
C ILE A 6 2.32 -6.48 13.96
N HIS A 7 2.22 -7.80 14.12
CA HIS A 7 2.57 -8.51 15.34
C HIS A 7 4.06 -8.82 15.47
N ALA A 8 4.83 -8.67 14.38
CA ALA A 8 6.28 -8.76 14.43
C ALA A 8 6.89 -7.52 15.13
N ASP A 9 8.08 -7.66 15.67
CA ASP A 9 8.79 -6.52 16.29
C ASP A 9 9.48 -5.66 15.23
N TYR A 10 8.69 -4.82 14.54
CA TYR A 10 9.18 -3.95 13.47
C TYR A 10 10.18 -2.89 13.97
N THR A 11 10.24 -2.61 15.28
CA THR A 11 11.20 -1.65 15.84
C THR A 11 12.65 -2.13 15.72
N LYS A 12 12.84 -3.43 15.55
CA LYS A 12 14.15 -4.07 15.35
C LYS A 12 14.51 -4.36 13.88
N MET A 13 13.64 -3.99 12.95
CA MET A 13 13.85 -4.28 11.52
C MET A 13 14.68 -3.22 10.79
N GLY A 14 15.13 -2.17 11.48
CA GLY A 14 15.93 -1.11 10.88
C GLY A 14 15.13 -0.21 9.92
N TYR A 15 13.82 -0.11 10.10
CA TYR A 15 12.99 0.77 9.29
C TYR A 15 13.28 2.24 9.59
N PRO A 16 13.16 3.16 8.60
CA PRO A 16 13.16 4.60 8.85
C PRO A 16 12.15 5.00 9.91
N ALA A 17 12.46 6.02 10.70
CA ALA A 17 11.60 6.48 11.80
C ALA A 17 10.17 6.82 11.34
N ALA A 18 10.01 7.42 10.16
CA ALA A 18 8.68 7.71 9.60
C ALA A 18 7.85 6.46 9.35
N ILE A 19 8.47 5.37 8.88
CA ILE A 19 7.78 4.09 8.70
C ILE A 19 7.37 3.50 10.04
N VAL A 20 8.24 3.57 11.06
CA VAL A 20 7.90 3.12 12.42
C VAL A 20 6.71 3.91 12.97
N ARG A 21 6.69 5.25 12.84
CA ARG A 21 5.54 6.08 13.28
C ARG A 21 4.22 5.66 12.60
N ALA A 22 4.26 5.37 11.30
CA ALA A 22 3.09 4.90 10.57
C ALA A 22 2.61 3.53 11.05
N LEU A 23 3.54 2.60 11.32
CA LEU A 23 3.22 1.28 11.88
C LEU A 23 2.68 1.39 13.33
N ASP A 24 3.22 2.31 14.12
CA ASP A 24 2.70 2.60 15.47
C ASP A 24 1.25 3.12 15.42
N PHE A 25 0.93 3.99 14.46
CA PHE A 25 -0.46 4.42 14.22
C PHE A 25 -1.36 3.22 13.93
N LEU A 26 -0.96 2.35 12.99
CA LEU A 26 -1.73 1.16 12.62
C LEU A 26 -1.92 0.20 13.80
N LYS A 27 -0.91 0.02 14.63
CA LYS A 27 -0.93 -0.90 15.77
C LYS A 27 -1.76 -0.40 16.94
N ASN A 28 -1.74 0.93 17.19
CA ASN A 28 -2.34 1.52 18.38
C ASN A 28 -3.73 2.14 18.15
N THR A 29 -4.24 2.10 16.91
CA THR A 29 -5.56 2.65 16.56
C THR A 29 -6.58 1.50 16.40
N ASP A 30 -7.79 1.69 16.90
CA ASP A 30 -8.90 0.78 16.58
C ASP A 30 -9.36 1.00 15.13
N LEU A 31 -8.66 0.33 14.21
CA LEU A 31 -8.89 0.46 12.78
C LEU A 31 -10.21 -0.15 12.33
N GLN A 32 -10.83 -1.01 13.14
CA GLN A 32 -12.16 -1.56 12.83
C GLN A 32 -13.28 -0.54 13.08
N ALA A 33 -13.13 0.26 14.13
CA ALA A 33 -14.07 1.32 14.48
C ALA A 33 -13.83 2.65 13.76
N LEU A 34 -12.62 2.84 13.18
CA LEU A 34 -12.26 4.10 12.53
C LEU A 34 -13.17 4.35 11.31
N PRO A 35 -13.83 5.51 11.14
CA PRO A 35 -14.64 5.81 9.97
C PRO A 35 -13.86 5.67 8.65
N GLY A 36 -14.54 5.32 7.56
CA GLY A 36 -13.95 5.34 6.22
C GLY A 36 -13.50 6.75 5.81
N GLY A 37 -12.48 6.84 4.97
CA GLY A 37 -11.93 8.09 4.45
C GLY A 37 -10.57 8.46 5.01
N ARG A 38 -10.19 9.75 4.84
CA ARG A 38 -8.87 10.25 5.20
C ARG A 38 -8.77 10.66 6.67
N HIS A 39 -7.70 10.20 7.34
CA HIS A 39 -7.35 10.53 8.71
C HIS A 39 -5.94 11.12 8.76
N VAL A 40 -5.81 12.33 9.27
CA VAL A 40 -4.54 13.04 9.39
C VAL A 40 -3.72 12.44 10.53
N ILE A 41 -2.43 12.13 10.26
CA ILE A 41 -1.46 11.72 11.27
C ILE A 41 -0.47 12.87 11.49
N GLU A 42 0.11 13.42 10.42
CA GLU A 42 1.08 14.52 10.45
C GLU A 42 0.82 15.47 9.26
N GLY A 43 -0.29 16.20 9.30
CA GLY A 43 -0.69 17.09 8.21
C GLY A 43 -0.84 16.36 6.88
N ASP A 44 -0.28 16.93 5.82
CA ASP A 44 -0.19 16.29 4.51
C ASP A 44 1.04 15.40 4.36
N MET A 45 1.97 15.45 5.31
CA MET A 45 3.19 14.65 5.27
C MET A 45 2.94 13.18 5.62
N MET A 46 1.94 12.91 6.48
CA MET A 46 1.53 11.56 6.81
C MET A 46 0.03 11.52 7.11
N TYR A 47 -0.68 10.66 6.40
CA TYR A 47 -2.12 10.45 6.60
C TYR A 47 -2.53 9.02 6.24
N ALA A 48 -3.64 8.55 6.78
CA ALA A 48 -4.20 7.26 6.50
C ALA A 48 -5.51 7.39 5.70
N ASN A 49 -5.70 6.54 4.71
CA ASN A 49 -6.99 6.32 4.06
C ASN A 49 -7.55 4.98 4.54
N VAL A 50 -8.76 5.00 5.05
CA VAL A 50 -9.49 3.79 5.50
C VAL A 50 -10.52 3.45 4.45
N ASP A 51 -10.40 2.28 3.85
CA ASP A 51 -11.22 1.85 2.73
C ASP A 51 -11.93 0.53 3.02
N ASP A 52 -13.26 0.52 2.84
CA ASP A 52 -14.08 -0.68 2.71
C ASP A 52 -14.34 -0.92 1.22
N VAL A 53 -13.66 -1.91 0.64
CA VAL A 53 -13.63 -2.15 -0.80
C VAL A 53 -13.79 -3.64 -1.11
N GLU A 54 -13.91 -3.97 -2.39
CA GLU A 54 -13.93 -5.35 -2.85
C GLU A 54 -12.66 -5.65 -3.65
N THR A 55 -12.07 -6.82 -3.42
CA THR A 55 -10.96 -7.32 -4.25
C THR A 55 -11.48 -7.63 -5.65
N LYS A 56 -10.58 -7.64 -6.64
CA LYS A 56 -10.93 -7.66 -8.06
C LYS A 56 -10.16 -8.75 -8.80
N LEU A 57 -10.68 -9.14 -9.94
CA LEU A 57 -9.94 -10.00 -10.87
C LEU A 57 -8.78 -9.21 -11.50
N PHE A 58 -7.73 -9.92 -11.87
CA PHE A 58 -6.50 -9.33 -12.42
C PHE A 58 -6.77 -8.35 -13.57
N GLU A 59 -7.64 -8.72 -14.51
CA GLU A 59 -7.94 -7.95 -15.71
C GLU A 59 -8.61 -6.60 -15.43
N THR A 60 -9.20 -6.46 -14.25
CA THR A 60 -9.92 -5.24 -13.83
C THR A 60 -9.10 -4.33 -12.92
N THR A 61 -7.86 -4.72 -12.63
CA THR A 61 -6.90 -3.93 -11.84
C THR A 61 -5.81 -3.36 -12.73
N LYS A 62 -5.12 -2.34 -12.27
CA LYS A 62 -3.94 -1.77 -12.94
C LYS A 62 -2.80 -1.63 -11.94
N PRO A 63 -1.55 -1.87 -12.37
CA PRO A 63 -0.40 -1.49 -11.54
C PRO A 63 -0.31 0.03 -11.44
N GLU A 64 0.11 0.51 -10.28
CA GLU A 64 0.26 1.93 -10.00
C GLU A 64 1.56 2.23 -9.27
N SER A 65 2.01 3.47 -9.32
CA SER A 65 3.09 3.99 -8.48
C SER A 65 2.80 5.42 -8.03
N HIS A 66 3.56 5.85 -7.03
CA HIS A 66 3.55 7.21 -6.49
C HIS A 66 4.97 7.75 -6.53
N LYS A 67 5.15 9.06 -6.66
CA LYS A 67 6.48 9.70 -6.70
C LYS A 67 6.87 10.36 -5.38
N ASN A 68 5.86 10.92 -4.70
CA ASN A 68 6.07 11.73 -3.51
C ASN A 68 5.72 10.99 -2.21
N TYR A 69 4.95 9.89 -2.31
CA TYR A 69 4.51 9.13 -1.15
C TYR A 69 4.93 7.66 -1.22
N ILE A 70 5.23 7.15 -0.05
CA ILE A 70 5.36 5.72 0.24
C ILE A 70 3.98 5.25 0.67
N ASP A 71 3.54 4.09 0.18
CA ASP A 71 2.31 3.43 0.61
C ASP A 71 2.62 2.35 1.63
N ILE A 72 2.01 2.46 2.81
CA ILE A 72 1.96 1.36 3.75
C ILE A 72 0.55 0.81 3.72
N GLN A 73 0.36 -0.33 3.08
CA GLN A 73 -0.95 -0.95 2.91
C GLN A 73 -1.13 -2.06 3.95
N PHE A 74 -2.12 -1.90 4.81
CA PHE A 74 -2.40 -2.78 5.94
C PHE A 74 -3.77 -3.44 5.81
N MET A 75 -3.83 -4.76 5.98
CA MET A 75 -5.08 -5.51 5.95
C MET A 75 -5.72 -5.56 7.34
N VAL A 76 -6.82 -4.84 7.51
CA VAL A 76 -7.60 -4.82 8.76
C VAL A 76 -8.54 -6.00 8.84
N LYS A 77 -9.18 -6.37 7.71
CA LYS A 77 -10.11 -7.49 7.63
C LYS A 77 -10.13 -8.07 6.23
N GLY A 78 -10.08 -9.39 6.16
CA GLY A 78 -10.06 -10.13 4.89
C GLY A 78 -8.65 -10.38 4.38
N GLN A 79 -8.52 -10.49 3.06
CA GLN A 79 -7.24 -10.79 2.42
C GLN A 79 -7.23 -10.30 0.96
N GLU A 80 -6.06 -9.97 0.47
CA GLU A 80 -5.82 -9.69 -0.94
C GLU A 80 -4.48 -10.26 -1.39
N ASN A 81 -4.30 -10.44 -2.69
CA ASN A 81 -2.99 -10.53 -3.28
C ASN A 81 -2.56 -9.14 -3.77
N MET A 82 -1.28 -8.84 -3.70
CA MET A 82 -0.70 -7.62 -4.26
C MET A 82 0.38 -7.99 -5.26
N GLY A 83 0.25 -7.48 -6.48
CA GLY A 83 1.30 -7.56 -7.48
C GLY A 83 2.36 -6.49 -7.23
N PHE A 84 3.61 -6.75 -7.60
CA PHE A 84 4.68 -5.77 -7.50
C PHE A 84 5.82 -6.05 -8.48
N PHE A 85 6.48 -5.00 -8.93
CA PHE A 85 7.76 -5.06 -9.65
C PHE A 85 8.52 -3.74 -9.47
N VAL A 86 9.84 -3.79 -9.63
CA VAL A 86 10.69 -2.60 -9.49
C VAL A 86 10.71 -1.82 -10.80
N ASP A 87 10.46 -0.52 -10.73
CA ASP A 87 10.61 0.37 -11.89
C ASP A 87 12.08 0.47 -12.30
N ARG A 88 12.37 0.01 -13.50
CA ARG A 88 13.70 0.09 -14.13
C ARG A 88 13.76 1.18 -15.20
N GLY A 89 12.76 2.07 -15.25
CA GLY A 89 12.63 3.09 -16.29
C GLY A 89 12.29 2.53 -17.68
N ARG A 90 11.86 1.28 -17.75
CA ARG A 90 11.52 0.60 -19.03
C ARG A 90 10.04 0.66 -19.36
N VAL A 91 9.20 0.79 -18.35
CA VAL A 91 7.75 0.85 -18.50
C VAL A 91 7.29 2.28 -18.26
N LYS A 92 6.57 2.84 -19.24
CA LYS A 92 5.99 4.19 -19.09
C LYS A 92 4.55 4.06 -18.59
N PRO A 93 4.10 4.99 -17.72
CA PRO A 93 2.70 5.03 -17.34
C PRO A 93 1.82 5.31 -18.56
N ILE A 94 0.66 4.65 -18.61
CA ILE A 94 -0.38 4.88 -19.62
C ILE A 94 -1.35 5.97 -19.20
N GLU A 95 -1.48 6.20 -17.90
CA GLU A 95 -2.27 7.27 -17.31
C GLU A 95 -1.46 7.93 -16.19
N SER A 96 -1.55 9.27 -16.09
CA SER A 96 -0.80 10.04 -15.09
C SER A 96 -1.69 11.11 -14.49
N TYR A 97 -1.76 11.13 -13.16
CA TYR A 97 -2.52 12.10 -12.36
C TYR A 97 -1.57 12.74 -11.32
N PRO A 98 -0.70 13.70 -11.76
CA PRO A 98 0.32 14.28 -10.87
C PRO A 98 -0.27 14.98 -9.64
N GLU A 99 -1.46 15.57 -9.76
CA GLU A 99 -2.18 16.23 -8.66
C GLU A 99 -2.66 15.27 -7.57
N ARG A 100 -2.71 13.98 -7.89
CA ARG A 100 -3.08 12.90 -6.98
C ARG A 100 -1.89 12.00 -6.65
N ASP A 101 -0.71 12.33 -7.19
CA ASP A 101 0.50 11.50 -7.12
C ASP A 101 0.25 10.04 -7.52
N CYS A 102 -0.48 9.82 -8.62
CA CYS A 102 -0.87 8.49 -9.07
C CYS A 102 -0.56 8.28 -10.55
N TYR A 103 0.15 7.18 -10.84
CA TYR A 103 0.60 6.82 -12.18
C TYR A 103 0.25 5.36 -12.44
N PHE A 104 -0.57 5.09 -13.47
CA PHE A 104 -0.99 3.74 -13.83
C PHE A 104 -0.18 3.20 -15.00
N TYR A 105 0.09 1.90 -14.94
CA TYR A 105 0.91 1.19 -15.91
C TYR A 105 0.10 0.16 -16.69
N PRO A 106 0.62 -0.33 -17.85
CA PRO A 106 -0.04 -1.39 -18.61
C PRO A 106 -0.22 -2.65 -17.78
N ASN A 107 -1.29 -3.40 -18.06
CA ASN A 107 -1.56 -4.68 -17.41
C ASN A 107 -0.53 -5.77 -17.75
N GLU A 108 0.11 -5.65 -18.88
CA GLU A 108 1.13 -6.57 -19.39
C GLU A 108 2.46 -6.27 -18.69
N SER A 109 2.57 -6.59 -17.41
CA SER A 109 3.85 -6.48 -16.73
C SER A 109 4.64 -7.77 -16.91
N VAL A 110 5.86 -7.60 -17.37
CA VAL A 110 6.88 -8.65 -17.39
C VAL A 110 7.47 -8.69 -15.98
N ASP A 111 7.57 -9.84 -15.37
CA ASP A 111 8.19 -10.05 -14.05
C ASP A 111 7.40 -9.51 -12.83
N GLU A 112 6.08 -9.45 -12.89
CA GLU A 112 5.26 -9.13 -11.71
C GLU A 112 5.29 -10.28 -10.71
N GLY A 113 5.80 -10.02 -9.50
CA GLY A 113 5.68 -10.92 -8.35
C GLY A 113 4.37 -10.67 -7.60
N HIS A 114 3.86 -11.69 -6.90
CA HIS A 114 2.65 -11.54 -6.07
C HIS A 114 2.94 -11.87 -4.62
N ILE A 115 2.32 -11.12 -3.72
CA ILE A 115 2.35 -11.35 -2.27
C ILE A 115 0.91 -11.56 -1.79
N HIS A 116 0.69 -12.63 -1.04
CA HIS A 116 -0.55 -12.83 -0.29
C HIS A 116 -0.50 -12.01 1.00
N CYS A 117 -1.45 -11.10 1.17
CA CYS A 117 -1.57 -10.21 2.32
C CYS A 117 -2.87 -10.53 3.10
N PRO A 118 -2.80 -11.40 4.13
CA PRO A 118 -3.92 -11.68 5.00
C PRO A 118 -4.08 -10.62 6.09
N GLU A 119 -5.13 -10.73 6.89
CA GLU A 119 -5.42 -9.87 8.03
C GLU A 119 -4.23 -9.75 8.99
N GLY A 120 -3.92 -8.51 9.42
CA GLY A 120 -2.79 -8.21 10.31
C GLY A 120 -1.43 -8.08 9.62
N TYR A 121 -1.38 -8.21 8.29
CA TYR A 121 -0.15 -8.02 7.51
C TYR A 121 -0.12 -6.67 6.82
N TYR A 122 1.09 -6.20 6.54
CA TYR A 122 1.33 -4.96 5.80
C TYR A 122 2.41 -5.10 4.73
N THR A 123 2.28 -4.27 3.70
CA THR A 123 3.32 -4.03 2.70
C THR A 123 3.74 -2.57 2.73
N VAL A 124 5.01 -2.30 2.45
CA VAL A 124 5.55 -0.94 2.28
C VAL A 124 6.08 -0.82 0.86
N PHE A 125 5.46 0.02 0.04
CA PHE A 125 5.86 0.30 -1.32
C PHE A 125 6.52 1.68 -1.41
N PHE A 126 7.75 1.71 -1.89
CA PHE A 126 8.49 2.93 -2.17
C PHE A 126 8.18 3.44 -3.59
N PRO A 127 8.54 4.69 -3.95
CA PRO A 127 8.27 5.22 -5.29
C PRO A 127 8.81 4.37 -6.45
N SER A 128 9.86 3.59 -6.22
CA SER A 128 10.40 2.65 -7.21
C SER A 128 9.63 1.35 -7.33
N ASP A 129 8.70 1.09 -6.42
CA ASP A 129 7.91 -0.14 -6.40
C ASP A 129 6.56 0.09 -7.10
N ILE A 130 6.47 -0.32 -8.36
CA ILE A 130 5.18 -0.36 -9.05
C ILE A 130 4.40 -1.52 -8.45
N HIS A 131 3.17 -1.26 -8.01
CA HIS A 131 2.37 -2.24 -7.30
C HIS A 131 0.94 -2.28 -7.79
N ARG A 132 0.31 -3.45 -7.68
CA ARG A 132 -1.07 -3.72 -8.06
C ARG A 132 -1.85 -4.19 -6.85
N PRO A 133 -2.60 -3.31 -6.19
CA PRO A 133 -3.43 -3.69 -5.05
C PRO A 133 -4.74 -4.35 -5.49
N LEU A 134 -5.48 -4.87 -4.51
CA LEU A 134 -6.85 -5.37 -4.64
C LEU A 134 -7.02 -6.64 -5.49
N LEU A 135 -5.99 -7.43 -5.72
CA LEU A 135 -6.15 -8.69 -6.42
C LEU A 135 -6.90 -9.71 -5.55
N ALA A 136 -7.92 -10.33 -6.12
CA ALA A 136 -8.64 -11.42 -5.48
C ALA A 136 -7.74 -12.62 -5.25
N VAL A 137 -7.87 -13.27 -4.09
CA VAL A 137 -7.23 -14.55 -3.81
C VAL A 137 -8.05 -15.66 -4.48
N ASP A 138 -7.38 -16.56 -5.19
CA ASP A 138 -8.01 -17.67 -5.94
C ASP A 138 -9.13 -17.21 -6.89
N ASP A 139 -8.99 -16.02 -7.49
CA ASP A 139 -9.97 -15.40 -8.40
C ASP A 139 -11.38 -15.27 -7.79
N LYS A 140 -11.45 -15.12 -6.45
CA LYS A 140 -12.70 -14.95 -5.72
C LYS A 140 -12.75 -13.57 -5.07
N PRO A 141 -13.41 -12.57 -5.69
CA PRO A 141 -13.60 -11.25 -5.10
C PRO A 141 -14.32 -11.34 -3.75
N ILE A 142 -13.79 -10.62 -2.76
CA ILE A 142 -14.37 -10.52 -1.40
C ILE A 142 -14.32 -9.08 -0.92
N LYS A 143 -15.22 -8.73 -0.01
CA LYS A 143 -15.16 -7.45 0.70
C LYS A 143 -14.04 -7.49 1.73
N ILE A 144 -13.23 -6.45 1.71
CA ILE A 144 -12.12 -6.26 2.63
C ILE A 144 -12.19 -4.87 3.27
N ARG A 145 -11.54 -4.74 4.43
CA ARG A 145 -11.23 -3.46 5.02
C ARG A 145 -9.72 -3.31 5.09
N LYS A 146 -9.20 -2.24 4.49
CA LYS A 146 -7.77 -1.94 4.50
C LYS A 146 -7.51 -0.50 4.88
N VAL A 147 -6.31 -0.24 5.36
CA VAL A 147 -5.80 1.10 5.61
C VAL A 147 -4.53 1.30 4.78
N VAL A 148 -4.46 2.40 4.06
CA VAL A 148 -3.27 2.83 3.33
C VAL A 148 -2.72 4.07 4.01
N VAL A 149 -1.58 3.95 4.68
CA VAL A 149 -0.87 5.12 5.22
C VAL A 149 0.06 5.67 4.14
N LYS A 150 -0.19 6.93 3.78
CA LYS A 150 0.65 7.70 2.87
C LYS A 150 1.72 8.42 3.68
N VAL A 151 2.99 8.15 3.39
CA VAL A 151 4.15 8.76 4.05
C VAL A 151 4.95 9.53 3.01
N HIS A 152 5.04 10.86 3.15
CA HIS A 152 5.80 11.68 2.20
C HIS A 152 7.29 11.33 2.27
N VAL A 153 7.94 11.20 1.10
CA VAL A 153 9.33 10.73 1.01
C VAL A 153 10.34 11.61 1.75
N SER A 154 10.05 12.91 1.95
CA SER A 154 10.93 13.81 2.68
C SER A 154 11.09 13.44 4.16
N LEU A 155 10.15 12.66 4.73
CA LEU A 155 10.26 12.18 6.11
C LEU A 155 11.28 11.04 6.29
N LEU A 156 11.84 10.51 5.21
CA LEU A 156 12.84 9.44 5.30
C LEU A 156 14.23 9.92 5.73
N GLY A 157 14.48 11.22 5.65
CA GLY A 157 15.77 11.83 6.00
C GLY A 157 15.85 12.35 7.43
N GLU A 158 14.86 12.08 8.26
CA GLU A 158 14.76 12.54 9.65
C GLU A 158 15.39 11.56 10.65
#